data_98249852b2f15f32a6efda50bb4c56b1
#
_entry.id   98249852b2f15f32a6efda50bb4c56b1
#
_cell.length_a   1.000
_cell.length_b   1.000
_cell.length_c   1.000
_cell.angle_alpha   90.00
_cell.angle_beta   90.00
_cell.angle_gamma   90.00
#
_symmetry.space_group_name_H-M   'P 1'
#
loop_
_entity.id
_entity.type
_entity.pdbx_description
1 polymer ?
#
loop_
_entity_poly.entity_id
_entity_poly.type
_entity_poly.pdbx_seq_one_letter_code
_entity_poly.pdbx_strand_id
1 'polypeptide(L)'
;MKISKLLITTAAGAVALATSAHAAESLLSSVDTLNANLEAAGLNYRAEYAEILTTDSVEEAGVTRFFNNRGNKQLTADFVPGDTRRAWSTPDANGITWTRDNQNTFDVTPAEQSAAIANAMGTWEAQKCSAPGLNGGDVPFNTGVTLGESGVTADIMHNRFYPAAVFSPGVLAVTITYIFINPDSSPTDINNDGLADTAFREIYYNDGWDWRTNGSTYDIETVALHEAGHGLSQGHFGTAFRDSGTGKLHFAPRAVMNAAYSGVQQDIKGTDKGGHCSIWASWPNN
;
A
#
# COMPACT_ATOMS: atom_id res chain seq x y z
N MET A 1 25.46 18.90 76.78
CA MET A 1 25.68 18.59 75.31
C MET A 1 24.46 17.87 74.82
N LYS A 2 23.52 18.60 74.17
CA LYS A 2 22.26 18.03 73.67
C LYS A 2 22.42 17.73 72.20
N ILE A 3 22.29 16.48 71.85
CA ILE A 3 22.32 16.01 70.43
C ILE A 3 20.89 16.03 69.92
N SER A 4 20.61 16.98 69.05
CA SER A 4 19.33 17.03 68.32
C SER A 4 19.33 15.99 67.20
N LYS A 5 18.35 15.08 67.21
CA LYS A 5 18.07 14.14 66.12
C LYS A 5 17.32 14.87 65.04
N LEU A 6 17.91 14.95 63.83
CA LEU A 6 17.29 15.45 62.65
C LEU A 6 16.46 14.30 62.02
N LEU A 7 15.14 14.45 62.05
CA LEU A 7 14.24 13.55 61.27
C LEU A 7 14.29 13.97 59.80
N ILE A 8 14.79 13.07 58.96
CA ILE A 8 14.68 13.18 57.51
C ILE A 8 13.38 12.48 57.12
N THR A 9 12.37 13.27 56.77
CA THR A 9 11.14 12.79 56.14
C THR A 9 11.41 12.60 54.64
N THR A 10 11.55 11.37 54.20
CA THR A 10 11.55 11.01 52.77
C THR A 10 10.14 11.14 52.25
N ALA A 11 9.86 12.20 51.49
CA ALA A 11 8.68 12.31 50.67
C ALA A 11 8.83 11.35 49.47
N ALA A 12 8.13 10.24 49.52
CA ALA A 12 7.96 9.38 48.33
C ALA A 12 7.05 10.11 47.36
N GLY A 13 7.65 10.81 46.39
CA GLY A 13 6.95 11.34 45.25
C GLY A 13 6.50 10.19 44.36
N ALA A 14 5.22 9.88 44.39
CA ALA A 14 4.60 9.05 43.39
C ALA A 14 4.68 9.80 42.03
N VAL A 15 5.65 9.42 41.20
CA VAL A 15 5.65 9.79 39.79
C VAL A 15 4.48 9.03 39.16
N ALA A 16 3.35 9.70 39.01
CA ALA A 16 2.28 9.25 38.16
C ALA A 16 2.86 9.25 36.73
N LEU A 17 3.22 8.06 36.24
CA LEU A 17 3.42 7.82 34.83
C LEU A 17 2.07 8.12 34.16
N ALA A 18 1.90 9.34 33.68
CA ALA A 18 0.91 9.66 32.69
C ALA A 18 1.29 8.84 31.46
N THR A 19 0.69 7.66 31.34
CA THR A 19 0.57 6.99 30.06
C THR A 19 -0.29 7.89 29.19
N SER A 20 0.33 8.84 28.50
CA SER A 20 -0.27 9.47 27.34
C SER A 20 -0.57 8.32 26.38
N ALA A 21 -1.83 7.90 26.34
CA ALA A 21 -2.35 7.17 25.20
C ALA A 21 -2.17 8.13 24.02
N HIS A 22 -1.03 8.04 23.33
CA HIS A 22 -0.92 8.51 21.96
C HIS A 22 -1.95 7.67 21.25
N ALA A 23 -3.07 8.29 20.86
CA ALA A 23 -3.95 7.67 19.88
C ALA A 23 -3.05 7.27 18.74
N ALA A 24 -3.04 5.97 18.39
CA ALA A 24 -2.17 5.47 17.35
C ALA A 24 -2.47 6.28 16.08
N GLU A 25 -1.45 6.98 15.60
CA GLU A 25 -1.56 7.77 14.40
C GLU A 25 -1.80 6.80 13.24
N SER A 26 -2.84 7.02 12.42
CA SER A 26 -3.10 6.11 11.30
C SER A 26 -1.94 6.19 10.31
N LEU A 27 -1.68 5.09 9.58
CA LEU A 27 -0.65 5.02 8.53
C LEU A 27 -0.70 6.25 7.61
N LEU A 28 -1.90 6.66 7.22
CA LEU A 28 -2.09 7.77 6.28
C LEU A 28 -1.86 9.15 6.89
N SER A 29 -1.99 9.32 8.20
CA SER A 29 -1.71 10.60 8.86
C SER A 29 -0.21 10.85 9.06
N SER A 30 0.61 9.80 8.97
CA SER A 30 2.08 9.94 9.03
C SER A 30 2.72 10.42 7.71
N VAL A 31 1.97 10.40 6.60
CA VAL A 31 2.51 10.68 5.25
C VAL A 31 2.99 12.12 5.09
N ASP A 32 2.33 13.10 5.72
CA ASP A 32 2.79 14.49 5.64
C ASP A 32 4.18 14.65 6.29
N THR A 33 4.39 14.01 7.45
CA THR A 33 5.70 13.97 8.11
C THR A 33 6.73 13.23 7.26
N LEU A 34 6.34 12.12 6.66
CA LEU A 34 7.20 11.36 5.75
C LEU A 34 7.64 12.23 4.57
N ASN A 35 6.69 12.87 3.88
CA ASN A 35 7.00 13.74 2.73
C ASN A 35 7.95 14.89 3.13
N ALA A 36 7.76 15.50 4.29
CA ALA A 36 8.68 16.51 4.80
C ALA A 36 10.08 15.94 5.07
N ASN A 37 10.19 14.71 5.57
CA ASN A 37 11.48 14.04 5.78
C ASN A 37 12.17 13.68 4.46
N LEU A 38 11.43 13.21 3.46
CA LEU A 38 11.96 12.91 2.13
C LEU A 38 12.51 14.17 1.46
N GLU A 39 11.77 15.28 1.54
CA GLU A 39 12.22 16.60 1.06
C GLU A 39 13.48 17.08 1.78
N ALA A 40 13.50 17.00 3.12
CA ALA A 40 14.68 17.39 3.92
C ALA A 40 15.92 16.52 3.61
N ALA A 41 15.72 15.26 3.22
CA ALA A 41 16.78 14.37 2.75
C ALA A 41 17.22 14.64 1.30
N GLY A 42 16.58 15.58 0.60
CA GLY A 42 16.89 15.92 -0.79
C GLY A 42 16.48 14.84 -1.79
N LEU A 43 15.50 13.99 -1.44
CA LEU A 43 15.00 12.96 -2.33
C LEU A 43 14.04 13.57 -3.36
N ASN A 44 14.05 13.02 -4.56
CA ASN A 44 13.28 13.52 -5.71
C ASN A 44 11.96 12.77 -5.91
N TYR A 45 11.40 12.21 -4.85
CA TYR A 45 10.10 11.54 -4.85
C TYR A 45 9.35 11.81 -3.54
N ARG A 46 8.02 11.65 -3.60
CA ARG A 46 7.14 11.77 -2.45
C ARG A 46 5.91 10.90 -2.59
N ALA A 47 5.26 10.58 -1.47
CA ALA A 47 3.94 9.97 -1.48
C ALA A 47 2.89 10.97 -2.01
N GLU A 48 2.13 10.56 -3.02
CA GLU A 48 1.15 11.42 -3.69
C GLU A 48 -0.29 11.01 -3.36
N TYR A 49 -0.59 9.72 -3.39
CA TYR A 49 -1.92 9.21 -3.03
C TYR A 49 -1.88 7.79 -2.49
N ALA A 50 -2.95 7.40 -1.82
CA ALA A 50 -3.19 6.05 -1.35
C ALA A 50 -4.54 5.52 -1.85
N GLU A 51 -4.57 4.26 -2.19
CA GLU A 51 -5.78 3.49 -2.49
C GLU A 51 -6.04 2.49 -1.38
N ILE A 52 -7.29 2.36 -0.96
CA ILE A 52 -7.64 1.70 0.29
C ILE A 52 -8.67 0.62 0.02
N LEU A 53 -8.30 -0.63 0.29
CA LEU A 53 -9.25 -1.74 0.31
C LEU A 53 -9.88 -1.89 1.69
N THR A 54 -11.20 -1.96 1.72
CA THR A 54 -11.96 -2.11 2.97
C THR A 54 -12.72 -3.42 3.04
N THR A 55 -13.24 -3.72 4.22
CA THR A 55 -14.30 -4.72 4.38
C THR A 55 -15.62 -4.19 3.81
N ASP A 56 -16.59 -5.07 3.61
CA ASP A 56 -17.94 -4.72 3.13
C ASP A 56 -18.80 -3.99 4.19
N SER A 57 -18.32 -3.90 5.42
CA SER A 57 -19.00 -3.22 6.53
C SER A 57 -18.81 -1.70 6.55
N VAL A 58 -17.86 -1.16 5.78
CA VAL A 58 -17.55 0.28 5.77
C VAL A 58 -18.54 1.02 4.85
N GLU A 59 -19.03 2.16 5.31
CA GLU A 59 -20.00 2.95 4.55
C GLU A 59 -19.36 3.60 3.32
N GLU A 60 -18.11 4.05 3.45
CA GLU A 60 -17.32 4.66 2.38
C GLU A 60 -16.25 3.69 1.89
N ALA A 61 -16.61 2.77 0.98
CA ALA A 61 -15.65 1.93 0.28
C ALA A 61 -15.09 2.67 -0.95
N GLY A 62 -13.80 2.48 -1.23
CA GLY A 62 -13.19 2.93 -2.49
C GLY A 62 -12.68 4.35 -2.51
N VAL A 63 -12.22 4.84 -1.40
CA VAL A 63 -11.63 6.17 -1.33
C VAL A 63 -10.19 6.12 -1.82
N THR A 64 -9.88 6.90 -2.85
CA THR A 64 -8.50 7.29 -3.17
C THR A 64 -8.18 8.56 -2.40
N ARG A 65 -7.20 8.53 -1.53
CA ARG A 65 -6.79 9.67 -0.72
C ARG A 65 -5.54 10.32 -1.32
N PHE A 66 -5.69 11.54 -1.83
CA PHE A 66 -4.57 12.38 -2.28
C PHE A 66 -3.98 13.16 -1.11
N PHE A 67 -2.65 13.18 -1.02
CA PHE A 67 -1.93 13.90 0.03
C PHE A 67 -1.61 15.35 -0.38
N ASN A 68 -1.64 15.64 -1.67
CA ASN A 68 -1.41 16.98 -2.20
C ASN A 68 -2.64 17.46 -2.97
N ASN A 69 -3.17 18.62 -2.57
CA ASN A 69 -4.32 19.21 -3.25
C ASN A 69 -3.89 19.94 -4.52
N ARG A 70 -4.24 19.41 -5.67
CA ARG A 70 -4.00 20.03 -6.99
C ARG A 70 -5.29 20.53 -7.63
N GLY A 71 -6.37 20.66 -6.85
CA GLY A 71 -7.70 21.01 -7.34
C GLY A 71 -8.21 19.97 -8.34
N ASN A 72 -8.76 20.44 -9.45
CA ASN A 72 -9.31 19.57 -10.50
C ASN A 72 -8.22 18.92 -11.40
N LYS A 73 -6.95 19.08 -11.07
CA LYS A 73 -5.81 18.50 -11.79
C LYS A 73 -5.18 17.34 -11.02
N GLN A 74 -5.96 16.61 -10.24
CA GLN A 74 -5.48 15.37 -9.61
C GLN A 74 -5.23 14.34 -10.70
N LEU A 75 -3.99 13.92 -10.81
CA LEU A 75 -3.55 12.97 -11.80
C LEU A 75 -3.24 11.65 -11.12
N THR A 76 -3.60 10.56 -11.77
CA THR A 76 -3.02 9.25 -11.48
C THR A 76 -1.56 9.22 -11.93
N ALA A 77 -0.84 8.17 -11.56
CA ALA A 77 0.56 8.02 -11.91
C ALA A 77 0.79 6.66 -12.56
N ASP A 78 1.64 6.65 -13.59
CA ASP A 78 2.05 5.42 -14.26
C ASP A 78 3.57 5.27 -14.27
N PHE A 79 4.04 4.02 -14.40
CA PHE A 79 5.46 3.76 -14.62
C PHE A 79 5.86 4.15 -16.04
N VAL A 80 7.03 4.75 -16.17
CA VAL A 80 7.61 5.09 -17.48
C VAL A 80 8.60 4.00 -17.90
N PRO A 81 8.46 3.42 -19.11
CA PRO A 81 9.42 2.46 -19.62
C PRO A 81 10.82 3.08 -19.77
N GLY A 82 11.85 2.33 -19.37
CA GLY A 82 13.23 2.79 -19.48
C GLY A 82 13.62 3.92 -18.54
N ASP A 83 12.77 4.33 -17.61
CA ASP A 83 13.11 5.36 -16.64
C ASP A 83 14.18 4.88 -15.65
N THR A 84 15.41 5.31 -15.89
CA THR A 84 16.57 4.91 -15.09
C THR A 84 16.53 5.39 -13.64
N ARG A 85 15.64 6.32 -13.30
CA ARG A 85 15.42 6.75 -11.90
C ARG A 85 14.85 5.61 -11.06
N ARG A 86 14.19 4.61 -11.68
CA ARG A 86 13.63 3.41 -11.06
C ARG A 86 14.62 2.23 -10.90
N ALA A 87 15.90 2.45 -11.05
CA ALA A 87 16.91 1.38 -10.95
C ALA A 87 17.18 0.96 -9.49
N TRP A 88 16.12 0.61 -8.73
CA TRP A 88 16.22 0.26 -7.31
C TRP A 88 16.95 -1.05 -7.07
N SER A 89 16.65 -2.08 -7.85
CA SER A 89 17.18 -3.44 -7.66
C SER A 89 17.88 -3.98 -8.91
N THR A 90 17.53 -3.47 -10.08
CA THR A 90 18.17 -3.87 -11.35
C THR A 90 18.38 -2.64 -12.24
N PRO A 91 19.41 -2.66 -13.13
CA PRO A 91 19.59 -1.58 -14.10
C PRO A 91 18.59 -1.62 -15.27
N ASP A 92 17.76 -2.68 -15.37
CA ASP A 92 16.76 -2.80 -16.42
C ASP A 92 15.45 -2.13 -15.99
N ALA A 93 15.23 -0.93 -16.50
CA ALA A 93 14.02 -0.15 -16.23
C ALA A 93 12.85 -0.49 -17.17
N ASN A 94 12.97 -1.51 -18.03
CA ASN A 94 11.87 -1.99 -18.88
C ASN A 94 11.02 -3.06 -18.20
N GLY A 95 11.52 -3.74 -17.19
CA GLY A 95 10.73 -4.62 -16.32
C GLY A 95 10.17 -3.88 -15.11
N ILE A 96 9.23 -4.51 -14.44
CA ILE A 96 8.71 -4.08 -13.15
C ILE A 96 9.21 -5.05 -12.10
N THR A 97 9.96 -4.54 -11.12
CA THR A 97 10.45 -5.33 -10.01
C THR A 97 9.48 -5.30 -8.85
N TRP A 98 9.39 -6.40 -8.11
CA TRP A 98 8.62 -6.44 -6.87
C TRP A 98 9.33 -7.19 -5.76
N THR A 99 9.04 -6.82 -4.53
CA THR A 99 9.58 -7.48 -3.35
C THR A 99 8.48 -7.70 -2.31
N ARG A 100 8.71 -8.66 -1.43
CA ARG A 100 7.87 -8.90 -0.27
C ARG A 100 8.75 -8.94 0.99
N ASP A 101 8.37 -8.19 2.01
CA ASP A 101 8.93 -8.35 3.35
C ASP A 101 8.59 -9.75 3.87
N ASN A 102 9.58 -10.50 4.31
CA ASN A 102 9.42 -11.87 4.76
C ASN A 102 8.92 -12.02 6.21
N GLN A 103 8.49 -10.95 6.85
CA GLN A 103 7.78 -11.01 8.13
C GLN A 103 6.39 -11.62 7.92
N ASN A 104 6.01 -12.56 8.75
CA ASN A 104 4.69 -13.19 8.65
C ASN A 104 3.65 -12.48 9.51
N THR A 105 2.37 -12.77 9.21
CA THR A 105 1.26 -12.47 10.10
C THR A 105 1.20 -13.50 11.24
N PHE A 106 0.34 -13.23 12.24
CA PHE A 106 0.08 -14.21 13.31
C PHE A 106 -0.71 -15.43 12.84
N ASP A 107 -1.43 -15.34 11.72
CA ASP A 107 -2.43 -16.32 11.29
C ASP A 107 -1.94 -17.35 10.27
N VAL A 108 -0.89 -16.98 9.49
CA VAL A 108 -0.34 -17.82 8.43
C VAL A 108 1.18 -17.88 8.51
N THR A 109 1.78 -18.92 7.95
CA THR A 109 3.21 -19.06 7.92
C THR A 109 3.86 -18.11 6.89
N PRO A 110 5.14 -17.75 7.05
CA PRO A 110 5.86 -16.94 6.05
C PRO A 110 5.81 -17.56 4.65
N ALA A 111 5.85 -18.89 4.54
CA ALA A 111 5.79 -19.59 3.26
C ALA A 111 4.43 -19.47 2.58
N GLU A 112 3.33 -19.59 3.33
CA GLU A 112 1.97 -19.40 2.82
C GLU A 112 1.76 -17.96 2.36
N GLN A 113 2.20 -17.00 3.14
CA GLN A 113 2.13 -15.57 2.79
C GLN A 113 2.94 -15.28 1.52
N SER A 114 4.17 -15.81 1.43
CA SER A 114 5.02 -15.67 0.25
C SER A 114 4.35 -16.26 -0.99
N ALA A 115 3.82 -17.47 -0.87
CA ALA A 115 3.14 -18.12 -1.98
C ALA A 115 1.91 -17.34 -2.46
N ALA A 116 1.08 -16.84 -1.54
CA ALA A 116 -0.12 -16.07 -1.87
C ALA A 116 0.21 -14.77 -2.63
N ILE A 117 1.22 -14.02 -2.18
CA ILE A 117 1.65 -12.79 -2.85
C ILE A 117 2.30 -13.10 -4.21
N ALA A 118 3.16 -14.14 -4.29
CA ALA A 118 3.76 -14.54 -5.55
C ALA A 118 2.71 -15.01 -6.58
N ASN A 119 1.68 -15.74 -6.13
CA ASN A 119 0.56 -16.15 -6.98
C ASN A 119 -0.20 -14.92 -7.51
N ALA A 120 -0.47 -13.95 -6.65
CA ALA A 120 -1.14 -12.70 -7.04
C ALA A 120 -0.35 -11.95 -8.13
N MET A 121 0.95 -11.77 -7.95
CA MET A 121 1.83 -11.16 -8.95
C MET A 121 1.87 -12.00 -10.24
N GLY A 122 1.97 -13.33 -10.13
CA GLY A 122 1.95 -14.25 -11.28
C GLY A 122 0.62 -14.22 -12.05
N THR A 123 -0.49 -13.97 -11.37
CA THR A 123 -1.82 -13.84 -12.02
C THR A 123 -1.89 -12.59 -12.92
N TRP A 124 -1.29 -11.48 -12.50
CA TRP A 124 -1.15 -10.29 -13.37
C TRP A 124 -0.17 -10.52 -14.51
N GLU A 125 0.98 -11.12 -14.25
CA GLU A 125 1.99 -11.42 -15.28
C GLU A 125 1.46 -12.36 -16.37
N ALA A 126 0.59 -13.30 -16.01
CA ALA A 126 0.03 -14.29 -16.94
C ALA A 126 -0.97 -13.71 -17.96
N GLN A 127 -1.25 -12.40 -17.94
CA GLN A 127 -2.21 -11.78 -18.85
C GLN A 127 -1.60 -11.65 -20.25
N LYS A 128 -2.17 -12.37 -21.23
CA LYS A 128 -1.64 -12.47 -22.60
C LYS A 128 -1.63 -11.16 -23.38
N CYS A 129 -2.31 -10.14 -22.91
CA CYS A 129 -2.38 -8.84 -23.59
C CYS A 129 -1.24 -7.90 -23.20
N SER A 130 -0.37 -8.30 -22.28
CA SER A 130 0.68 -7.47 -21.73
C SER A 130 1.93 -8.30 -21.42
N ALA A 131 3.04 -7.65 -21.25
CA ALA A 131 4.28 -8.26 -20.81
C ALA A 131 5.05 -7.26 -19.92
N PRO A 132 4.55 -6.93 -18.70
CA PRO A 132 5.20 -5.96 -17.82
C PRO A 132 6.56 -6.47 -17.30
N GLY A 133 6.87 -7.75 -17.48
CA GLY A 133 8.14 -8.35 -17.05
C GLY A 133 8.29 -8.31 -15.53
N LEU A 134 7.27 -8.80 -14.81
CA LEU A 134 7.27 -8.81 -13.35
C LEU A 134 8.35 -9.76 -12.82
N ASN A 135 9.29 -9.21 -12.08
CA ASN A 135 10.39 -9.97 -11.53
C ASN A 135 10.59 -9.63 -10.04
N GLY A 136 10.55 -10.64 -9.18
CA GLY A 136 10.69 -10.38 -7.76
C GLY A 136 10.66 -11.58 -6.85
N GLY A 137 10.53 -11.32 -5.56
CA GLY A 137 10.51 -12.33 -4.51
C GLY A 137 10.68 -11.76 -3.11
N ASP A 138 10.95 -12.66 -2.17
CA ASP A 138 11.14 -12.30 -0.77
C ASP A 138 12.46 -11.55 -0.54
N VAL A 139 12.39 -10.53 0.31
CA VAL A 139 13.56 -9.82 0.83
C VAL A 139 13.52 -9.84 2.36
N PRO A 140 14.66 -9.65 3.02
CA PRO A 140 14.67 -9.39 4.45
C PRO A 140 13.87 -8.14 4.80
N PHE A 141 13.49 -8.06 6.05
CA PHE A 141 12.86 -6.93 6.71
C PHE A 141 13.38 -5.55 6.22
N ASN A 142 12.53 -4.52 6.29
CA ASN A 142 12.77 -3.14 5.85
C ASN A 142 12.70 -2.93 4.33
N THR A 143 11.54 -3.14 3.78
CA THR A 143 11.31 -3.02 2.34
C THR A 143 10.63 -1.71 1.91
N GLY A 144 10.34 -0.81 2.83
CA GLY A 144 9.63 0.42 2.54
C GLY A 144 10.23 1.65 3.20
N VAL A 145 9.64 2.81 2.95
CA VAL A 145 10.05 4.11 3.52
C VAL A 145 8.99 4.69 4.47
N THR A 146 7.76 4.20 4.45
CA THR A 146 6.68 4.63 5.34
C THR A 146 6.87 4.03 6.73
N LEU A 147 6.38 4.71 7.78
CA LEU A 147 6.52 4.31 9.20
C LEU A 147 7.98 4.18 9.68
N GLY A 148 8.92 4.86 9.05
CA GLY A 148 10.33 4.82 9.42
C GLY A 148 11.09 3.61 8.89
N GLU A 149 10.47 2.75 8.11
CA GLU A 149 11.15 1.72 7.35
C GLU A 149 12.05 2.38 6.29
N SER A 150 13.16 1.79 5.97
CA SER A 150 14.15 2.41 5.10
C SER A 150 14.50 1.56 3.90
N GLY A 151 14.72 2.23 2.79
CA GLY A 151 15.27 1.65 1.57
C GLY A 151 14.20 1.19 0.58
N VAL A 152 14.16 1.87 -0.56
CA VAL A 152 13.42 1.41 -1.73
C VAL A 152 14.20 0.27 -2.38
N THR A 153 13.56 -0.89 -2.53
CA THR A 153 14.21 -2.11 -3.04
C THR A 153 13.61 -2.62 -4.34
N ALA A 154 12.44 -2.14 -4.72
CA ALA A 154 11.73 -2.54 -5.94
C ALA A 154 10.71 -1.47 -6.35
N ASP A 155 10.13 -1.62 -7.54
CA ASP A 155 9.05 -0.77 -8.04
C ASP A 155 7.74 -0.99 -7.27
N ILE A 156 7.48 -2.23 -6.85
CA ILE A 156 6.31 -2.60 -6.04
C ILE A 156 6.82 -3.35 -4.80
N MET A 157 6.51 -2.82 -3.63
CA MET A 157 6.94 -3.43 -2.37
C MET A 157 5.72 -3.87 -1.57
N HIS A 158 5.57 -5.19 -1.42
CA HIS A 158 4.62 -5.78 -0.48
C HIS A 158 5.27 -5.76 0.91
N ASN A 159 5.00 -4.71 1.64
CA ASN A 159 5.50 -4.58 2.99
C ASN A 159 4.81 -5.58 3.93
N ARG A 160 5.39 -5.78 5.09
CA ARG A 160 4.85 -6.69 6.09
C ARG A 160 3.44 -6.29 6.54
N PHE A 161 2.79 -7.20 7.20
CA PHE A 161 1.55 -6.93 7.91
C PHE A 161 1.83 -6.09 9.16
N TYR A 162 1.16 -4.96 9.26
CA TYR A 162 1.32 -4.00 10.37
C TYR A 162 0.16 -4.08 11.34
N PRO A 163 0.38 -3.75 12.65
CA PRO A 163 -0.66 -3.78 13.67
C PRO A 163 -1.91 -2.97 13.28
N ALA A 164 -3.08 -3.45 13.64
CA ALA A 164 -4.36 -2.80 13.38
C ALA A 164 -4.42 -1.33 13.81
N ALA A 165 -3.67 -0.98 14.86
CA ALA A 165 -3.63 0.38 15.41
C ALA A 165 -3.12 1.46 14.42
N VAL A 166 -2.39 1.07 13.38
CA VAL A 166 -1.89 2.02 12.36
C VAL A 166 -2.88 2.23 11.21
N PHE A 167 -3.99 1.49 11.17
CA PHE A 167 -5.01 1.59 10.13
C PHE A 167 -6.31 2.21 10.66
N SER A 168 -7.05 2.83 9.76
CA SER A 168 -8.43 3.22 10.06
C SER A 168 -9.33 1.97 10.19
N PRO A 169 -10.43 2.05 10.97
CA PRO A 169 -11.35 0.93 11.11
C PRO A 169 -11.88 0.43 9.75
N GLY A 170 -11.94 -0.88 9.59
CA GLY A 170 -12.46 -1.52 8.37
C GLY A 170 -11.46 -1.62 7.22
N VAL A 171 -10.25 -1.07 7.33
CA VAL A 171 -9.21 -1.18 6.29
C VAL A 171 -8.56 -2.56 6.35
N LEU A 172 -8.47 -3.23 5.20
CA LEU A 172 -7.76 -4.50 5.02
C LEU A 172 -6.32 -4.28 4.56
N ALA A 173 -6.15 -3.43 3.54
CA ALA A 173 -4.85 -3.10 2.98
C ALA A 173 -4.86 -1.71 2.34
N VAL A 174 -3.67 -1.19 2.07
CA VAL A 174 -3.46 0.13 1.47
C VAL A 174 -2.28 0.06 0.52
N THR A 175 -2.45 0.57 -0.69
CA THR A 175 -1.35 0.84 -1.62
C THR A 175 -1.06 2.33 -1.65
N ILE A 176 0.17 2.72 -1.31
CA ILE A 176 0.67 4.10 -1.37
C ILE A 176 1.51 4.25 -2.63
N THR A 177 1.15 5.22 -3.47
CA THR A 177 1.89 5.57 -4.70
C THR A 177 2.82 6.75 -4.42
N TYR A 178 4.09 6.55 -4.75
CA TYR A 178 5.11 7.58 -4.75
C TYR A 178 5.41 8.01 -6.18
N ILE A 179 5.55 9.30 -6.39
CA ILE A 179 5.86 9.90 -7.69
C ILE A 179 7.18 10.62 -7.66
N PHE A 180 7.84 10.72 -8.80
CA PHE A 180 8.99 11.61 -8.97
C PHE A 180 8.54 13.08 -9.02
N ILE A 181 9.37 13.95 -8.45
CA ILE A 181 9.12 15.39 -8.39
C ILE A 181 10.30 16.18 -8.93
N ASN A 182 9.99 17.35 -9.47
CA ASN A 182 10.96 18.39 -9.82
C ASN A 182 11.44 19.14 -8.55
N PRO A 183 12.52 19.94 -8.64
CA PRO A 183 13.00 20.76 -7.52
C PRO A 183 11.97 21.77 -6.96
N ASP A 184 10.96 22.13 -7.74
CA ASP A 184 9.85 23.00 -7.32
C ASP A 184 8.66 22.20 -6.73
N SER A 185 8.88 20.93 -6.43
CA SER A 185 7.87 19.98 -5.91
C SER A 185 6.69 19.72 -6.86
N SER A 186 6.77 20.10 -8.14
CA SER A 186 5.81 19.66 -9.14
C SER A 186 6.07 18.20 -9.56
N PRO A 187 5.04 17.40 -9.93
CA PRO A 187 5.25 16.08 -10.50
C PRO A 187 6.06 16.14 -11.77
N THR A 188 6.85 15.09 -12.02
CA THR A 188 7.46 14.89 -13.34
C THR A 188 6.50 14.12 -14.26
N ASP A 189 6.63 14.35 -15.57
CA ASP A 189 5.94 13.68 -16.66
C ASP A 189 6.93 13.68 -17.85
N ILE A 190 7.88 12.71 -17.83
CA ILE A 190 9.00 12.72 -18.77
C ILE A 190 8.64 12.16 -20.16
N ASN A 191 7.58 11.36 -20.24
CA ASN A 191 7.06 10.82 -21.50
C ASN A 191 5.94 11.68 -22.11
N ASN A 192 5.48 12.73 -21.40
CA ASN A 192 4.43 13.67 -21.78
C ASN A 192 3.08 13.00 -22.09
N ASP A 193 2.71 11.99 -21.30
CA ASP A 193 1.41 11.32 -21.41
C ASP A 193 0.31 12.01 -20.57
N GLY A 194 0.67 13.00 -19.79
CA GLY A 194 -0.24 13.76 -18.90
C GLY A 194 -0.45 13.12 -17.55
N LEU A 195 0.26 12.04 -17.22
CA LEU A 195 0.26 11.40 -15.91
C LEU A 195 1.54 11.76 -15.14
N ALA A 196 1.53 11.53 -13.83
CA ALA A 196 2.74 11.69 -13.05
C ALA A 196 3.61 10.42 -13.17
N ASP A 197 4.93 10.60 -13.22
CA ASP A 197 5.86 9.47 -13.26
C ASP A 197 5.88 8.74 -11.91
N THR A 198 5.48 7.48 -11.87
CA THR A 198 5.57 6.65 -10.67
C THR A 198 7.04 6.37 -10.32
N ALA A 199 7.41 6.66 -9.08
CA ALA A 199 8.70 6.26 -8.54
C ALA A 199 8.66 4.80 -8.08
N PHE A 200 7.76 4.48 -7.16
CA PHE A 200 7.50 3.13 -6.64
C PHE A 200 6.17 3.10 -5.92
N ARG A 201 5.75 1.89 -5.49
CA ARG A 201 4.53 1.69 -4.69
C ARG A 201 4.81 0.81 -3.49
N GLU A 202 4.21 1.17 -2.36
CA GLU A 202 4.25 0.39 -1.12
C GLU A 202 2.86 -0.15 -0.80
N ILE A 203 2.77 -1.43 -0.50
CA ILE A 203 1.54 -2.12 -0.12
C ILE A 203 1.63 -2.55 1.34
N TYR A 204 0.67 -2.13 2.14
CA TYR A 204 0.60 -2.41 3.56
C TYR A 204 -0.65 -3.21 3.89
N TYR A 205 -0.50 -4.25 4.70
CA TYR A 205 -1.58 -5.15 5.12
C TYR A 205 -1.87 -4.94 6.61
N ASN A 206 -3.14 -4.93 6.97
CA ASN A 206 -3.59 -4.76 8.34
C ASN A 206 -3.62 -6.11 9.06
N ASP A 207 -2.71 -6.33 10.02
CA ASP A 207 -2.59 -7.59 10.79
C ASP A 207 -3.70 -7.79 11.83
N GLY A 208 -4.64 -6.88 11.94
CA GLY A 208 -5.79 -7.00 12.84
C GLY A 208 -6.92 -7.90 12.33
N TRP A 209 -6.77 -8.49 11.14
CA TRP A 209 -7.79 -9.34 10.54
C TRP A 209 -7.39 -10.82 10.55
N ASP A 210 -8.41 -11.71 10.53
CA ASP A 210 -8.20 -13.16 10.47
C ASP A 210 -7.82 -13.59 9.04
N TRP A 211 -6.52 -13.56 8.76
CA TRP A 211 -5.95 -13.88 7.45
C TRP A 211 -5.89 -15.38 7.21
N ARG A 212 -6.23 -15.84 6.01
CA ARG A 212 -6.22 -17.24 5.57
C ARG A 212 -5.78 -17.36 4.11
N THR A 213 -5.43 -18.60 3.75
CA THR A 213 -5.16 -19.01 2.37
C THR A 213 -6.17 -20.04 1.87
N ASN A 214 -7.19 -20.35 2.68
CA ASN A 214 -8.21 -21.36 2.39
C ASN A 214 -9.60 -20.78 2.11
N GLY A 215 -9.72 -19.45 2.03
CA GLY A 215 -10.96 -18.75 1.72
C GLY A 215 -11.99 -18.66 2.84
N SER A 216 -11.63 -19.01 4.08
CA SER A 216 -12.60 -19.05 5.19
C SER A 216 -12.95 -17.68 5.80
N THR A 217 -12.04 -16.70 5.69
CA THR A 217 -12.22 -15.32 6.17
C THR A 217 -11.66 -14.35 5.15
N TYR A 218 -10.60 -13.59 5.49
CA TYR A 218 -9.91 -12.73 4.52
C TYR A 218 -8.78 -13.53 3.87
N ASP A 219 -8.91 -13.73 2.57
CA ASP A 219 -7.94 -14.48 1.77
C ASP A 219 -6.79 -13.59 1.32
N ILE A 220 -5.56 -13.95 1.73
CA ILE A 220 -4.36 -13.14 1.46
C ILE A 220 -4.12 -12.99 -0.04
N GLU A 221 -4.27 -14.06 -0.83
CA GLU A 221 -4.02 -14.03 -2.27
C GLU A 221 -5.00 -13.08 -2.97
N THR A 222 -6.27 -13.08 -2.56
CA THR A 222 -7.28 -12.16 -3.08
C THR A 222 -6.93 -10.70 -2.80
N VAL A 223 -6.54 -10.39 -1.55
CA VAL A 223 -6.17 -9.02 -1.18
C VAL A 223 -4.86 -8.62 -1.84
N ALA A 224 -3.87 -9.50 -1.89
CA ALA A 224 -2.63 -9.24 -2.60
C ALA A 224 -2.85 -9.03 -4.10
N LEU A 225 -3.77 -9.76 -4.73
CA LEU A 225 -4.13 -9.59 -6.13
C LEU A 225 -4.78 -8.21 -6.39
N HIS A 226 -5.64 -7.75 -5.48
CA HIS A 226 -6.22 -6.41 -5.52
C HIS A 226 -5.13 -5.32 -5.38
N GLU A 227 -4.33 -5.39 -4.33
CA GLU A 227 -3.28 -4.40 -4.07
C GLU A 227 -2.19 -4.39 -5.16
N ALA A 228 -1.85 -5.56 -5.71
CA ALA A 228 -0.96 -5.66 -6.86
C ALA A 228 -1.55 -4.99 -8.11
N GLY A 229 -2.88 -4.98 -8.26
CA GLY A 229 -3.55 -4.21 -9.30
C GLY A 229 -3.28 -2.71 -9.17
N HIS A 230 -3.39 -2.16 -7.96
CA HIS A 230 -2.95 -0.78 -7.67
C HIS A 230 -1.45 -0.63 -7.90
N GLY A 231 -0.65 -1.61 -7.47
CA GLY A 231 0.77 -1.70 -7.78
C GLY A 231 1.06 -1.58 -9.27
N LEU A 232 0.15 -2.05 -10.12
CA LEU A 232 0.19 -1.99 -11.59
C LEU A 232 -0.71 -0.89 -12.18
N SER A 233 -0.86 0.23 -11.49
CA SER A 233 -1.53 1.45 -11.95
C SER A 233 -3.04 1.36 -12.13
N GLN A 234 -3.70 0.33 -11.63
CA GLN A 234 -5.16 0.25 -11.70
C GLN A 234 -5.82 0.94 -10.52
N GLY A 235 -6.84 1.73 -10.78
CA GLY A 235 -7.72 2.29 -9.76
C GLY A 235 -8.90 1.36 -9.45
N HIS A 236 -9.69 1.71 -8.44
CA HIS A 236 -10.95 1.03 -8.16
C HIS A 236 -11.95 1.25 -9.29
N PHE A 237 -12.79 0.25 -9.54
CA PHE A 237 -13.93 0.40 -10.43
C PHE A 237 -15.14 -0.42 -9.99
N GLY A 238 -16.25 -0.23 -10.70
CA GLY A 238 -17.55 -0.83 -10.39
C GLY A 238 -18.41 0.08 -9.53
N THR A 239 -19.70 0.07 -9.79
CA THR A 239 -20.69 0.80 -8.99
C THR A 239 -21.05 -0.02 -7.76
N ALA A 240 -20.80 0.54 -6.58
CA ALA A 240 -21.21 -0.05 -5.31
C ALA A 240 -22.69 0.21 -5.05
N PHE A 241 -23.42 -0.77 -4.54
CA PHE A 241 -24.79 -0.60 -4.06
C PHE A 241 -25.08 -1.57 -2.90
N ARG A 242 -25.94 -1.16 -2.00
CA ARG A 242 -26.41 -2.03 -0.90
C ARG A 242 -27.79 -2.57 -1.20
N ASP A 243 -27.96 -3.86 -1.04
CA ASP A 243 -29.27 -4.49 -1.04
C ASP A 243 -30.08 -4.00 0.17
N SER A 244 -31.27 -3.47 -0.09
CA SER A 244 -32.09 -2.85 0.95
C SER A 244 -32.71 -3.86 1.93
N GLY A 245 -32.80 -5.13 1.55
CA GLY A 245 -33.35 -6.18 2.40
C GLY A 245 -32.31 -6.83 3.31
N THR A 246 -31.09 -6.97 2.84
CA THR A 246 -29.99 -7.66 3.54
C THR A 246 -28.91 -6.73 4.07
N GLY A 247 -28.85 -5.48 3.59
CA GLY A 247 -27.77 -4.54 3.88
C GLY A 247 -26.44 -4.89 3.21
N LYS A 248 -26.36 -5.99 2.45
CA LYS A 248 -25.13 -6.49 1.85
C LYS A 248 -24.64 -5.56 0.74
N LEU A 249 -23.35 -5.28 0.75
CA LEU A 249 -22.66 -4.50 -0.30
C LEU A 249 -22.42 -5.40 -1.52
N HIS A 250 -22.75 -4.86 -2.69
CA HIS A 250 -22.53 -5.47 -3.99
C HIS A 250 -21.83 -4.48 -4.93
N PHE A 251 -21.19 -5.04 -5.95
CA PHE A 251 -20.56 -4.26 -7.02
C PHE A 251 -21.06 -4.73 -8.38
N ALA A 252 -21.24 -3.78 -9.29
CA ALA A 252 -21.57 -4.04 -10.69
C ALA A 252 -20.53 -3.34 -11.62
N PRO A 253 -19.69 -4.09 -12.32
CA PRO A 253 -19.48 -5.54 -12.20
C PRO A 253 -18.73 -5.95 -10.91
N ARG A 254 -18.87 -7.22 -10.52
CA ARG A 254 -17.99 -7.82 -9.50
C ARG A 254 -16.63 -8.09 -10.13
N ALA A 255 -15.57 -7.61 -9.49
CA ALA A 255 -14.21 -7.64 -9.98
C ALA A 255 -13.20 -7.65 -8.83
N VAL A 256 -11.95 -7.99 -9.11
CA VAL A 256 -10.85 -7.92 -8.13
C VAL A 256 -10.67 -6.49 -7.66
N MET A 257 -10.67 -5.52 -8.58
CA MET A 257 -10.47 -4.10 -8.29
C MET A 257 -11.72 -3.38 -7.73
N ASN A 258 -12.69 -4.11 -7.18
CA ASN A 258 -13.75 -3.46 -6.41
C ASN A 258 -13.21 -2.95 -5.06
N ALA A 259 -13.68 -1.80 -4.64
CA ALA A 259 -13.14 -1.07 -3.49
C ALA A 259 -13.37 -1.70 -2.10
N ALA A 260 -14.13 -2.78 -2.02
CA ALA A 260 -14.29 -3.56 -0.81
C ALA A 260 -14.19 -5.05 -1.10
N TYR A 261 -13.67 -5.78 -0.13
CA TYR A 261 -13.57 -7.23 -0.20
C TYR A 261 -14.95 -7.87 -0.34
N SER A 262 -15.14 -8.69 -1.36
CA SER A 262 -16.41 -9.35 -1.66
C SER A 262 -16.28 -10.88 -1.72
N GLY A 263 -15.37 -11.44 -0.95
CA GLY A 263 -15.02 -12.85 -0.93
C GLY A 263 -13.87 -13.19 -1.87
N VAL A 264 -13.50 -14.47 -1.90
CA VAL A 264 -12.33 -14.97 -2.64
C VAL A 264 -12.43 -14.68 -4.14
N GLN A 265 -11.37 -14.09 -4.70
CA GLN A 265 -11.17 -13.79 -6.10
C GLN A 265 -9.67 -13.91 -6.41
N GLN A 266 -9.25 -15.02 -6.98
CA GLN A 266 -7.83 -15.30 -7.29
C GLN A 266 -7.57 -15.33 -8.81
N ASP A 267 -8.58 -14.96 -9.60
CA ASP A 267 -8.51 -14.87 -11.06
C ASP A 267 -8.90 -13.47 -11.55
N ILE A 268 -8.21 -12.99 -12.56
CA ILE A 268 -8.53 -11.73 -13.24
C ILE A 268 -9.45 -12.01 -14.43
N LYS A 269 -10.60 -11.32 -14.47
CA LYS A 269 -11.62 -11.49 -15.52
C LYS A 269 -12.20 -10.14 -15.95
N GLY A 270 -12.85 -10.13 -17.10
CA GLY A 270 -13.68 -9.01 -17.55
C GLY A 270 -12.96 -7.66 -17.50
N THR A 271 -13.44 -6.81 -16.63
CA THR A 271 -12.99 -5.43 -16.47
C THR A 271 -11.59 -5.31 -15.84
N ASP A 272 -11.21 -6.18 -14.89
CA ASP A 272 -9.85 -6.19 -14.34
C ASP A 272 -8.83 -6.40 -15.45
N LYS A 273 -9.08 -7.42 -16.30
CA LYS A 273 -8.24 -7.69 -17.47
C LYS A 273 -8.26 -6.54 -18.47
N GLY A 274 -9.43 -5.95 -18.72
CA GLY A 274 -9.57 -4.81 -19.62
C GLY A 274 -8.78 -3.60 -19.16
N GLY A 275 -8.85 -3.29 -17.85
CA GLY A 275 -8.05 -2.24 -17.21
C GLY A 275 -6.55 -2.50 -17.35
N HIS A 276 -6.11 -3.71 -17.00
CA HIS A 276 -4.71 -4.11 -17.13
C HIS A 276 -4.21 -3.99 -18.58
N CYS A 277 -4.96 -4.52 -19.53
CA CYS A 277 -4.58 -4.46 -20.95
C CYS A 277 -4.52 -3.01 -21.46
N SER A 278 -5.38 -2.11 -20.98
CA SER A 278 -5.37 -0.71 -21.43
C SER A 278 -4.11 0.05 -20.99
N ILE A 279 -3.50 -0.37 -19.89
CA ILE A 279 -2.28 0.24 -19.35
C ILE A 279 -1.03 -0.44 -19.94
N TRP A 280 -1.01 -1.77 -19.97
CA TRP A 280 0.21 -2.56 -20.15
C TRP A 280 0.35 -3.21 -21.53
N ALA A 281 -0.65 -3.12 -22.45
CA ALA A 281 -0.58 -3.82 -23.73
C ALA A 281 0.53 -3.32 -24.67
N SER A 282 0.91 -2.06 -24.55
CA SER A 282 2.00 -1.46 -25.33
C SER A 282 3.36 -1.46 -24.63
N TRP A 283 3.40 -1.82 -23.35
CA TRP A 283 4.64 -1.85 -22.56
C TRP A 283 5.69 -2.78 -23.20
N PRO A 284 6.99 -2.41 -23.27
CA PRO A 284 7.58 -1.12 -22.88
C PRO A 284 7.67 -0.10 -24.04
N ASN A 285 6.82 -0.17 -25.04
CA ASN A 285 6.88 0.62 -26.28
C ASN A 285 5.84 1.76 -26.33
N ASN A 286 5.32 2.18 -25.18
CA ASN A 286 4.36 3.28 -25.01
C ASN A 286 5.04 4.64 -24.74
#